data_d00b481fa567366807103c7c0af4faaa
#
_entry.id   d00b481fa567366807103c7c0af4faaa
#
_cell.length_a   1.000
_cell.length_b   1.000
_cell.length_c   1.000
_cell.angle_alpha   90.00
_cell.angle_beta   90.00
_cell.angle_gamma   90.00
#
_symmetry.space_group_name_H-M   'P 1'
#
loop_
_entity.id
_entity.type
_entity.pdbx_description
1 polymer ?
#
loop_
_entity_poly.entity_id
_entity_poly.type
_entity_poly.pdbx_seq_one_letter_code
_entity_poly.pdbx_strand_id
1 'polypeptide(L)'
;VLPVDIGNAMRKQLQTHVIECYGSTETGAIAFRADDGLWQPTPLTQVGLNEEGALWVESAWLNQREQTADAAELANGKFNLLGRIDRIVKFGDKRISLVKIEQDLLRHPWLVDCYVAQHPKHARPAAWVALNTDGIQAYKTLGRNELVNRLRHFLMQSQENSALPRFWRFTDELPRNSQSKIGKRDFEQVFLTQKEEHFA
;
A
#
# COMPACT_ATOMS: atom_id res chain seq x y z
N VAL A 1 6.15 5.40 4.12
CA VAL A 1 6.42 6.41 3.07
C VAL A 1 5.26 7.38 3.07
N LEU A 2 5.56 8.67 3.11
CA LEU A 2 4.55 9.73 3.09
C LEU A 2 3.82 9.70 1.73
N PRO A 3 2.47 9.73 1.69
CA PRO A 3 1.74 9.90 0.44
C PRO A 3 2.10 11.21 -0.25
N VAL A 4 2.21 11.16 -1.58
CA VAL A 4 2.66 12.30 -2.41
C VAL A 4 1.78 13.55 -2.24
N ASP A 5 0.47 13.35 -2.20
CA ASP A 5 -0.52 14.40 -2.00
C ASP A 5 -0.40 15.08 -0.63
N ILE A 6 -0.11 14.31 0.43
CA ILE A 6 0.17 14.85 1.78
C ILE A 6 1.46 15.67 1.76
N GLY A 7 2.53 15.15 1.16
CA GLY A 7 3.79 15.89 1.01
C GLY A 7 3.59 17.20 0.25
N ASN A 8 2.83 17.18 -0.84
CA ASN A 8 2.50 18.38 -1.62
C ASN A 8 1.67 19.38 -0.83
N ALA A 9 0.68 18.92 -0.07
CA ALA A 9 -0.13 19.78 0.78
C ALA A 9 0.71 20.44 1.87
N MET A 10 1.61 19.70 2.52
CA MET A 10 2.54 20.23 3.54
C MET A 10 3.48 21.29 2.95
N ARG A 11 4.10 21.05 1.79
CA ARG A 11 4.95 22.01 1.10
C ARG A 11 4.21 23.31 0.81
N LYS A 12 3.00 23.20 0.27
CA LYS A 12 2.17 24.36 -0.07
C LYS A 12 1.73 25.14 1.17
N GLN A 13 1.28 24.44 2.20
CA GLN A 13 0.72 25.08 3.40
C GLN A 13 1.81 25.71 4.28
N LEU A 14 2.95 25.01 4.43
CA LEU A 14 4.03 25.45 5.31
C LEU A 14 5.10 26.27 4.58
N GLN A 15 5.01 26.39 3.25
CA GLN A 15 6.00 27.07 2.39
C GLN A 15 7.44 26.62 2.68
N THR A 16 7.63 25.29 2.87
CA THR A 16 8.91 24.70 3.25
C THR A 16 9.23 23.46 2.40
N HIS A 17 10.47 23.02 2.46
CA HIS A 17 10.87 21.76 1.87
C HIS A 17 10.49 20.61 2.80
N VAL A 18 9.94 19.53 2.22
CA VAL A 18 9.67 18.30 2.93
C VAL A 18 10.75 17.30 2.57
N ILE A 19 11.57 16.93 3.56
CA ILE A 19 12.59 15.89 3.42
C ILE A 19 12.07 14.66 4.16
N GLU A 20 11.92 13.56 3.45
CA GLU A 20 11.58 12.28 4.05
C GLU A 20 12.85 11.51 4.41
N CYS A 21 12.82 10.83 5.55
CA CYS A 21 13.85 9.90 5.99
C CYS A 21 13.30 8.46 5.92
N TYR A 22 14.07 7.57 5.32
CA TYR A 22 13.80 6.14 5.28
C TYR A 22 14.80 5.41 6.15
N GLY A 23 14.29 4.50 6.98
CA GLY A 23 15.09 3.68 7.88
C GLY A 23 14.22 2.87 8.82
N SER A 24 14.86 2.10 9.70
CA SER A 24 14.22 1.29 10.74
C SER A 24 15.01 1.38 12.05
N THR A 25 14.47 0.77 13.11
CA THR A 25 15.17 0.67 14.40
C THR A 25 16.49 -0.10 14.27
N GLU A 26 16.51 -1.11 13.39
CA GLU A 26 17.66 -2.00 13.18
C GLU A 26 18.74 -1.33 12.33
N THR A 27 18.32 -0.53 11.33
CA THR A 27 19.26 0.04 10.35
C THR A 27 19.62 1.50 10.62
N GLY A 28 18.86 2.20 11.46
CA GLY A 28 18.95 3.66 11.52
C GLY A 28 18.47 4.30 10.19
N ALA A 29 18.90 5.54 9.94
CA ALA A 29 18.58 6.26 8.71
C ALA A 29 19.36 5.69 7.52
N ILE A 30 18.65 5.15 6.53
CA ILE A 30 19.24 4.54 5.32
C ILE A 30 19.36 5.58 4.20
N ALA A 31 18.31 6.36 3.99
CA ALA A 31 18.23 7.27 2.86
C ALA A 31 17.31 8.46 3.15
N PHE A 32 17.50 9.51 2.36
CA PHE A 32 16.63 10.68 2.33
C PHE A 32 16.07 10.88 0.93
N ARG A 33 14.90 11.49 0.85
CA ARG A 33 14.36 11.99 -0.41
C ARG A 33 13.70 13.34 -0.21
N ALA A 34 13.82 14.20 -1.21
CA ALA A 34 13.10 15.45 -1.31
C ALA A 34 12.17 15.42 -2.53
N ASP A 35 11.00 16.03 -2.41
CA ASP A 35 10.12 16.36 -3.53
C ASP A 35 9.77 15.18 -4.45
N ASP A 36 9.38 14.03 -3.88
CA ASP A 36 8.96 12.81 -4.60
C ASP A 36 10.03 12.18 -5.50
N GLY A 37 11.29 12.62 -5.34
CA GLY A 37 12.43 12.05 -6.05
C GLY A 37 12.76 10.61 -5.61
N LEU A 38 13.80 10.05 -6.22
CA LEU A 38 14.37 8.79 -5.78
C LEU A 38 15.04 8.94 -4.41
N TRP A 39 15.01 7.88 -3.62
CA TRP A 39 15.71 7.79 -2.36
C TRP A 39 17.23 7.83 -2.57
N GLN A 40 17.89 8.79 -1.94
CA GLN A 40 19.32 8.96 -1.94
C GLN A 40 19.90 8.31 -0.68
N PRO A 41 20.74 7.25 -0.77
CA PRO A 41 21.41 6.68 0.38
C PRO A 41 22.18 7.73 1.17
N THR A 42 22.22 7.57 2.50
CA THR A 42 23.04 8.41 3.37
C THR A 42 24.55 8.19 3.08
N PRO A 43 25.44 9.14 3.38
CA PRO A 43 26.86 8.94 3.27
C PRO A 43 27.31 7.64 3.99
N LEU A 44 28.26 6.91 3.40
CA LEU A 44 28.76 5.62 3.91
C LEU A 44 27.72 4.50 4.00
N THR A 45 26.58 4.64 3.32
CA THR A 45 25.56 3.62 3.18
C THR A 45 25.56 3.06 1.76
N GLN A 46 25.65 1.74 1.64
CA GLN A 46 25.48 1.00 0.40
C GLN A 46 24.15 0.26 0.45
N VAL A 47 23.48 0.21 -0.69
CA VAL A 47 22.23 -0.51 -0.86
C VAL A 47 22.28 -1.38 -2.11
N GLY A 48 21.56 -2.48 -2.08
CA GLY A 48 21.39 -3.36 -3.24
C GLY A 48 20.15 -4.22 -3.09
N LEU A 49 19.94 -5.13 -4.01
CA LEU A 49 18.78 -6.02 -4.01
C LEU A 49 19.23 -7.48 -3.86
N ASN A 50 18.44 -8.26 -3.15
CA ASN A 50 18.54 -9.71 -3.17
C ASN A 50 17.82 -10.31 -4.39
N GLU A 51 17.85 -11.62 -4.54
CA GLU A 51 17.20 -12.34 -5.66
C GLU A 51 15.68 -12.11 -5.74
N GLU A 52 15.04 -11.80 -4.62
CA GLU A 52 13.61 -11.52 -4.54
C GLU A 52 13.27 -10.05 -4.85
N GLY A 53 14.30 -9.20 -5.00
CA GLY A 53 14.15 -7.76 -5.21
C GLY A 53 13.89 -6.98 -3.91
N ALA A 54 14.22 -7.58 -2.75
CA ALA A 54 14.19 -6.88 -1.47
C ALA A 54 15.50 -6.12 -1.24
N LEU A 55 15.38 -4.91 -0.70
CA LEU A 55 16.50 -4.03 -0.42
C LEU A 55 17.36 -4.60 0.72
N TRP A 56 18.65 -4.66 0.52
CA TRP A 56 19.61 -4.85 1.61
C TRP A 56 20.43 -3.57 1.83
N VAL A 57 20.98 -3.43 3.03
CA VAL A 57 21.69 -2.23 3.48
C VAL A 57 23.00 -2.64 4.17
N GLU A 58 24.07 -1.95 3.83
CA GLU A 58 25.33 -1.93 4.55
C GLU A 58 25.68 -0.49 4.89
N SER A 59 26.13 -0.23 6.11
CA SER A 59 26.57 1.10 6.52
C SER A 59 27.66 1.02 7.58
N ALA A 60 28.40 2.10 7.77
CA ALA A 60 29.53 2.14 8.71
C ALA A 60 29.14 1.88 10.18
N TRP A 61 27.86 2.00 10.53
CA TRP A 61 27.33 1.75 11.88
C TRP A 61 26.63 0.41 12.03
N LEU A 62 26.50 -0.38 10.96
CA LEU A 62 25.99 -1.75 11.01
C LEU A 62 27.14 -2.74 11.11
N ASN A 63 27.00 -3.75 11.98
CA ASN A 63 28.00 -4.79 12.14
C ASN A 63 28.03 -5.76 10.94
N GLN A 64 26.93 -5.84 10.21
CA GLN A 64 26.75 -6.72 9.06
C GLN A 64 25.72 -6.14 8.10
N ARG A 65 25.62 -6.73 6.92
CA ARG A 65 24.55 -6.43 5.96
C ARG A 65 23.21 -6.79 6.56
N GLU A 66 22.28 -5.82 6.54
CA GLU A 66 20.92 -6.02 6.98
C GLU A 66 19.98 -6.18 5.78
N GLN A 67 19.17 -7.23 5.82
CA GLN A 67 18.13 -7.49 4.81
C GLN A 67 16.83 -6.87 5.25
N THR A 68 16.35 -5.88 4.48
CA THR A 68 15.02 -5.30 4.74
C THR A 68 13.92 -6.17 4.13
N ALA A 69 12.69 -5.92 4.54
CA ALA A 69 11.53 -6.52 3.90
C ALA A 69 10.88 -5.61 2.84
N ASP A 70 11.58 -4.56 2.41
CA ASP A 70 11.08 -3.60 1.44
C ASP A 70 11.62 -3.91 0.04
N ALA A 71 10.72 -4.04 -0.93
CA ALA A 71 11.08 -4.17 -2.32
C ALA A 71 11.48 -2.82 -2.91
N ALA A 72 12.49 -2.80 -3.76
CA ALA A 72 12.98 -1.59 -4.38
C ALA A 72 13.41 -1.81 -5.84
N GLU A 73 13.59 -0.72 -6.55
CA GLU A 73 14.26 -0.64 -7.85
C GLU A 73 15.44 0.31 -7.74
N LEU A 74 16.61 -0.14 -8.20
CA LEU A 74 17.82 0.68 -8.21
C LEU A 74 17.91 1.51 -9.50
N ALA A 75 18.31 2.76 -9.35
CA ALA A 75 18.52 3.68 -10.46
C ALA A 75 19.69 4.64 -10.16
N ASN A 76 20.82 4.49 -10.83
CA ASN A 76 21.96 5.41 -10.75
C ASN A 76 22.44 5.71 -9.31
N GLY A 77 22.60 4.68 -8.49
CA GLY A 77 23.02 4.82 -7.09
C GLY A 77 21.94 5.31 -6.12
N LYS A 78 20.71 5.50 -6.63
CA LYS A 78 19.50 5.81 -5.88
C LYS A 78 18.52 4.66 -5.99
N PHE A 79 17.41 4.71 -5.27
CA PHE A 79 16.39 3.68 -5.37
C PHE A 79 14.97 4.24 -5.23
N ASN A 80 14.01 3.48 -5.75
CA ASN A 80 12.59 3.69 -5.53
C ASN A 80 12.04 2.54 -4.68
N LEU A 81 11.27 2.85 -3.64
CA LEU A 81 10.59 1.85 -2.82
C LEU A 81 9.27 1.44 -3.48
N LEU A 82 9.10 0.14 -3.69
CA LEU A 82 7.88 -0.44 -4.26
C LEU A 82 6.88 -0.89 -3.18
N GLY A 83 7.30 -0.83 -1.92
CA GLY A 83 6.56 -1.31 -0.76
C GLY A 83 7.17 -2.58 -0.18
N ARG A 84 6.51 -3.18 0.81
CA ARG A 84 7.02 -4.38 1.46
C ARG A 84 6.88 -5.61 0.58
N ILE A 85 7.87 -6.51 0.64
CA ILE A 85 7.90 -7.74 -0.17
C ILE A 85 6.68 -8.63 0.14
N ASP A 86 6.24 -8.68 1.41
CA ASP A 86 5.05 -9.40 1.85
C ASP A 86 3.72 -8.76 1.39
N ARG A 87 3.80 -7.53 0.84
CA ARG A 87 2.68 -6.78 0.26
C ARG A 87 2.75 -6.71 -1.27
N ILE A 88 3.67 -7.47 -1.87
CA ILE A 88 3.79 -7.63 -3.33
C ILE A 88 3.39 -9.06 -3.67
N VAL A 89 2.40 -9.22 -4.52
CA VAL A 89 1.96 -10.52 -5.02
C VAL A 89 2.38 -10.71 -6.47
N LYS A 90 2.91 -11.89 -6.79
CA LYS A 90 3.16 -12.29 -8.17
C LYS A 90 1.88 -12.77 -8.81
N PHE A 91 1.59 -12.24 -9.98
CA PHE A 91 0.43 -12.63 -10.77
C PHE A 91 0.85 -12.87 -12.22
N GLY A 92 1.09 -14.13 -12.59
CA GLY A 92 1.83 -14.46 -13.81
C GLY A 92 3.24 -13.88 -13.69
N ASP A 93 3.69 -13.17 -14.73
CA ASP A 93 5.00 -12.51 -14.75
C ASP A 93 5.02 -11.11 -14.11
N LYS A 94 3.88 -10.66 -13.57
CA LYS A 94 3.74 -9.30 -13.00
C LYS A 94 3.83 -9.30 -11.49
N ARG A 95 4.51 -8.28 -10.96
CA ARG A 95 4.52 -7.97 -9.53
C ARG A 95 3.49 -6.88 -9.26
N ILE A 96 2.56 -7.13 -8.35
CA ILE A 96 1.46 -6.22 -8.00
C ILE A 96 1.66 -5.75 -6.57
N SER A 97 1.80 -4.44 -6.37
CA SER A 97 1.84 -3.84 -5.04
C SER A 97 0.42 -3.66 -4.49
N LEU A 98 0.09 -4.43 -3.46
CA LEU A 98 -1.20 -4.33 -2.78
C LEU A 98 -1.39 -2.96 -2.11
N VAL A 99 -0.30 -2.39 -1.57
CA VAL A 99 -0.31 -1.06 -0.95
C VAL A 99 -0.63 0.03 -1.97
N LYS A 100 -0.12 -0.08 -3.21
CA LYS A 100 -0.44 0.89 -4.27
C LYS A 100 -1.91 0.85 -4.64
N ILE A 101 -2.52 -0.34 -4.66
CA ILE A 101 -3.96 -0.48 -4.89
C ILE A 101 -4.75 0.19 -3.76
N GLU A 102 -4.32 0.01 -2.49
CA GLU A 102 -4.94 0.68 -1.34
C GLU A 102 -4.86 2.20 -1.46
N GLN A 103 -3.69 2.74 -1.76
CA GLN A 103 -3.48 4.18 -1.94
C GLN A 103 -4.33 4.76 -3.07
N ASP A 104 -4.45 4.04 -4.18
CA ASP A 104 -5.29 4.49 -5.30
C ASP A 104 -6.77 4.42 -4.93
N LEU A 105 -7.22 3.37 -4.24
CA LEU A 105 -8.60 3.25 -3.75
C LEU A 105 -8.97 4.38 -2.79
N LEU A 106 -8.08 4.74 -1.86
CA LEU A 106 -8.34 5.79 -0.87
C LEU A 106 -8.51 7.20 -1.47
N ARG A 107 -8.17 7.39 -2.75
CA ARG A 107 -8.48 8.64 -3.48
C ARG A 107 -9.95 8.72 -3.91
N HIS A 108 -10.68 7.61 -3.86
CA HIS A 108 -12.08 7.61 -4.23
C HIS A 108 -12.94 8.25 -3.14
N PRO A 109 -13.83 9.21 -3.47
CA PRO A 109 -14.57 10.03 -2.48
C PRO A 109 -15.52 9.24 -1.57
N TRP A 110 -15.82 7.98 -1.88
CA TRP A 110 -16.72 7.12 -1.09
C TRP A 110 -16.01 6.30 -0.02
N LEU A 111 -14.68 6.32 0.01
CA LEU A 111 -13.89 5.47 0.90
C LEU A 111 -13.25 6.28 2.03
N VAL A 112 -13.25 5.70 3.23
CA VAL A 112 -12.48 6.22 4.38
C VAL A 112 -11.28 5.35 4.71
N ASP A 113 -11.37 4.04 4.43
CA ASP A 113 -10.29 3.10 4.68
C ASP A 113 -10.38 1.90 3.74
N CYS A 114 -9.25 1.24 3.49
CA CYS A 114 -9.25 -0.02 2.75
C CYS A 114 -8.04 -0.87 3.13
N TYR A 115 -8.19 -2.17 2.95
CA TYR A 115 -7.13 -3.15 3.07
C TYR A 115 -7.23 -4.14 1.91
N VAL A 116 -6.12 -4.32 1.19
CA VAL A 116 -6.06 -5.22 0.04
C VAL A 116 -5.06 -6.32 0.33
N ALA A 117 -5.49 -7.58 0.23
CA ALA A 117 -4.60 -8.74 0.38
C ALA A 117 -4.94 -9.81 -0.67
N GLN A 118 -4.12 -10.84 -0.76
CA GLN A 118 -4.47 -11.99 -1.57
C GLN A 118 -5.65 -12.73 -0.94
N HIS A 119 -6.64 -13.08 -1.76
CA HIS A 119 -7.79 -13.85 -1.29
C HIS A 119 -7.35 -15.21 -0.73
N PRO A 120 -7.89 -15.67 0.43
CA PRO A 120 -7.41 -16.88 1.11
C PRO A 120 -7.45 -18.16 0.25
N LYS A 121 -8.40 -18.25 -0.68
CA LYS A 121 -8.58 -19.43 -1.55
C LYS A 121 -8.21 -19.21 -3.01
N HIS A 122 -7.91 -18.00 -3.40
CA HIS A 122 -7.65 -17.66 -4.81
C HIS A 122 -6.39 -16.81 -4.93
N ALA A 123 -5.55 -17.10 -5.91
CA ALA A 123 -4.37 -16.30 -6.20
C ALA A 123 -4.77 -14.98 -6.90
N ARG A 124 -5.62 -14.17 -6.27
CA ARG A 124 -6.14 -12.90 -6.77
C ARG A 124 -6.26 -11.87 -5.65
N PRO A 125 -6.05 -10.57 -5.92
CA PRO A 125 -6.30 -9.53 -4.93
C PRO A 125 -7.77 -9.51 -4.51
N ALA A 126 -7.98 -9.27 -3.22
CA ALA A 126 -9.27 -9.04 -2.58
C ALA A 126 -9.20 -7.75 -1.78
N ALA A 127 -10.23 -6.93 -1.84
CA ALA A 127 -10.32 -5.64 -1.19
C ALA A 127 -11.40 -5.66 -0.09
N TRP A 128 -11.02 -5.28 1.11
CA TRP A 128 -11.91 -5.00 2.23
C TRP A 128 -11.94 -3.48 2.44
N VAL A 129 -13.11 -2.88 2.28
CA VAL A 129 -13.28 -1.44 2.08
C VAL A 129 -14.25 -0.88 3.10
N ALA A 130 -13.83 0.15 3.82
CA ALA A 130 -14.71 0.96 4.65
C ALA A 130 -15.26 2.14 3.84
N LEU A 131 -16.59 2.24 3.81
CA LEU A 131 -17.33 3.30 3.12
C LEU A 131 -17.66 4.44 4.08
N ASN A 132 -17.59 5.68 3.58
CA ASN A 132 -18.18 6.82 4.28
C ASN A 132 -19.70 6.89 4.05
N THR A 133 -20.34 7.89 4.60
CA THR A 133 -21.81 8.08 4.49
C THR A 133 -22.28 8.10 3.03
N ASP A 134 -21.56 8.79 2.14
CA ASP A 134 -21.90 8.88 0.72
C ASP A 134 -21.70 7.52 0.01
N GLY A 135 -20.65 6.80 0.37
CA GLY A 135 -20.37 5.46 -0.11
C GLY A 135 -21.42 4.44 0.33
N ILE A 136 -21.88 4.51 1.58
CA ILE A 136 -22.99 3.68 2.10
C ILE A 136 -24.29 4.01 1.38
N GLN A 137 -24.57 5.30 1.16
CA GLN A 137 -25.75 5.72 0.40
C GLN A 137 -25.67 5.23 -1.06
N ALA A 138 -24.50 5.32 -1.69
CA ALA A 138 -24.27 4.80 -3.03
C ALA A 138 -24.46 3.28 -3.08
N TYR A 139 -23.96 2.54 -2.08
CA TYR A 139 -24.19 1.09 -1.96
C TYR A 139 -25.68 0.76 -1.89
N LYS A 140 -26.45 1.46 -1.03
CA LYS A 140 -27.90 1.26 -0.87
C LYS A 140 -28.70 1.59 -2.15
N THR A 141 -28.26 2.61 -2.90
CA THR A 141 -28.99 3.10 -4.09
C THR A 141 -28.63 2.34 -5.36
N LEU A 142 -27.34 2.08 -5.59
CA LEU A 142 -26.83 1.47 -6.83
C LEU A 142 -26.75 -0.05 -6.73
N GLY A 143 -26.71 -0.57 -5.52
CA GLY A 143 -26.44 -1.97 -5.26
C GLY A 143 -24.95 -2.32 -5.34
N ARG A 144 -24.61 -3.45 -4.72
CA ARG A 144 -23.23 -3.95 -4.57
C ARG A 144 -22.47 -4.06 -5.89
N ASN A 145 -23.10 -4.62 -6.92
CA ASN A 145 -22.42 -4.91 -8.19
C ASN A 145 -22.03 -3.63 -8.92
N GLU A 146 -22.90 -2.64 -8.94
CA GLU A 146 -22.62 -1.36 -9.58
C GLU A 146 -21.55 -0.58 -8.80
N LEU A 147 -21.58 -0.61 -7.47
CA LEU A 147 -20.52 -0.01 -6.65
C LEU A 147 -19.15 -0.63 -6.98
N VAL A 148 -19.06 -1.97 -7.02
CA VAL A 148 -17.83 -2.67 -7.40
C VAL A 148 -17.36 -2.26 -8.81
N ASN A 149 -18.28 -2.17 -9.78
CA ASN A 149 -17.94 -1.76 -11.14
C ASN A 149 -17.34 -0.35 -11.18
N ARG A 150 -17.91 0.60 -10.45
CA ARG A 150 -17.39 1.98 -10.37
C ARG A 150 -16.01 2.04 -9.71
N LEU A 151 -15.80 1.34 -8.61
CA LEU A 151 -14.49 1.28 -7.95
C LEU A 151 -13.44 0.61 -8.85
N ARG A 152 -13.81 -0.44 -9.56
CA ARG A 152 -12.91 -1.07 -10.53
C ARG A 152 -12.58 -0.13 -11.69
N HIS A 153 -13.57 0.57 -12.23
CA HIS A 153 -13.35 1.56 -13.29
C HIS A 153 -12.45 2.71 -12.83
N PHE A 154 -12.63 3.17 -11.60
CA PHE A 154 -11.76 4.16 -11.00
C PHE A 154 -10.30 3.67 -10.91
N LEU A 155 -10.08 2.44 -10.43
CA LEU A 155 -8.74 1.84 -10.36
C LEU A 155 -8.10 1.62 -11.74
N MET A 156 -8.86 1.38 -12.79
CA MET A 156 -8.34 1.20 -14.16
C MET A 156 -7.62 2.46 -14.70
N GLN A 157 -7.81 3.62 -14.09
CA GLN A 157 -7.11 4.84 -14.45
C GLN A 157 -5.63 4.82 -14.05
N SER A 158 -5.26 4.01 -13.03
CA SER A 158 -3.90 3.95 -12.47
C SER A 158 -3.33 2.55 -12.35
N GLN A 159 -4.18 1.52 -12.47
CA GLN A 159 -3.81 0.13 -12.31
C GLN A 159 -4.14 -0.69 -13.55
N GLU A 160 -3.31 -1.69 -13.84
CA GLU A 160 -3.61 -2.65 -14.88
C GLU A 160 -4.78 -3.57 -14.48
N ASN A 161 -5.53 -4.04 -15.46
CA ASN A 161 -6.70 -4.91 -15.23
C ASN A 161 -6.35 -6.20 -14.45
N SER A 162 -5.13 -6.71 -14.62
CA SER A 162 -4.62 -7.89 -13.88
C SER A 162 -4.46 -7.65 -12.38
N ALA A 163 -4.22 -6.40 -11.97
CA ALA A 163 -4.02 -5.98 -10.59
C ALA A 163 -5.33 -5.69 -9.85
N LEU A 164 -6.44 -5.53 -10.57
CA LEU A 164 -7.71 -5.15 -9.96
C LEU A 164 -8.24 -6.24 -9.02
N PRO A 165 -8.70 -5.87 -7.80
CA PRO A 165 -9.37 -6.80 -6.92
C PRO A 165 -10.57 -7.46 -7.60
N ARG A 166 -10.70 -8.77 -7.42
CA ARG A 166 -11.85 -9.54 -7.91
C ARG A 166 -12.87 -9.82 -6.82
N PHE A 167 -12.43 -9.80 -5.58
CA PHE A 167 -13.25 -10.06 -4.40
C PHE A 167 -13.33 -8.79 -3.59
N TRP A 168 -14.52 -8.44 -3.15
CA TRP A 168 -14.79 -7.20 -2.42
C TRP A 168 -15.61 -7.51 -1.17
N ARG A 169 -15.34 -6.81 -0.10
CA ARG A 169 -16.16 -6.74 1.11
C ARG A 169 -16.25 -5.30 1.54
N PHE A 170 -17.43 -4.90 1.97
CA PHE A 170 -17.73 -3.54 2.40
C PHE A 170 -18.14 -3.51 3.86
N THR A 171 -17.78 -2.47 4.55
CA THR A 171 -18.09 -2.19 5.95
C THR A 171 -18.11 -0.66 6.15
N ASP A 172 -18.56 -0.21 7.28
CA ASP A 172 -18.43 1.17 7.76
C ASP A 172 -17.08 1.44 8.42
N GLU A 173 -16.45 0.42 9.06
CA GLU A 173 -15.15 0.54 9.71
C GLU A 173 -14.32 -0.75 9.54
N LEU A 174 -13.00 -0.59 9.43
CA LEU A 174 -12.06 -1.70 9.42
C LEU A 174 -11.49 -1.95 10.82
N PRO A 175 -11.35 -3.22 11.27
CA PRO A 175 -10.86 -3.56 12.62
C PRO A 175 -9.35 -3.39 12.71
N ARG A 176 -8.89 -2.14 12.82
CA ARG A 176 -7.47 -1.85 13.02
C ARG A 176 -7.10 -1.96 14.50
N ASN A 177 -5.98 -2.63 14.78
CA ASN A 177 -5.44 -2.70 16.13
C ASN A 177 -4.77 -1.37 16.54
N SER A 178 -4.24 -1.30 17.77
CA SER A 178 -3.56 -0.11 18.31
C SER A 178 -2.33 0.33 17.49
N GLN A 179 -1.80 -0.53 16.62
CA GLN A 179 -0.71 -0.21 15.67
C GLN A 179 -1.23 0.14 14.26
N SER A 180 -2.54 0.40 14.12
CA SER A 180 -3.21 0.66 12.84
C SER A 180 -3.09 -0.47 11.81
N LYS A 181 -2.87 -1.71 12.26
CA LYS A 181 -2.74 -2.89 11.41
C LYS A 181 -4.02 -3.72 11.42
N ILE A 182 -4.34 -4.33 10.28
CA ILE A 182 -5.39 -5.35 10.16
C ILE A 182 -4.75 -6.72 10.33
N GLY A 183 -5.36 -7.54 11.19
CA GLY A 183 -4.93 -8.91 11.39
C GLY A 183 -5.19 -9.78 10.15
N LYS A 184 -4.23 -10.62 9.80
CA LYS A 184 -4.40 -11.57 8.69
C LYS A 184 -5.62 -12.47 8.89
N ARG A 185 -5.85 -12.91 10.15
CA ARG A 185 -7.00 -13.75 10.51
C ARG A 185 -8.33 -13.04 10.28
N ASP A 186 -8.42 -11.74 10.64
CA ASP A 186 -9.65 -10.96 10.48
C ASP A 186 -10.02 -10.84 9.00
N PHE A 187 -9.02 -10.53 8.16
CA PHE A 187 -9.19 -10.48 6.72
C PHE A 187 -9.63 -11.84 6.13
N GLU A 188 -8.94 -12.93 6.49
CA GLU A 188 -9.26 -14.27 6.00
C GLU A 188 -10.68 -14.67 6.42
N GLN A 189 -11.08 -14.39 7.65
CA GLN A 189 -12.41 -14.70 8.16
C GLN A 189 -13.50 -14.02 7.35
N VAL A 190 -13.34 -12.72 7.02
CA VAL A 190 -14.32 -11.95 6.25
C VAL A 190 -14.52 -12.51 4.83
N PHE A 191 -13.46 -13.03 4.21
CA PHE A 191 -13.54 -13.60 2.86
C PHE A 191 -13.90 -15.09 2.83
N LEU A 192 -13.72 -15.81 3.94
CA LEU A 192 -14.09 -17.24 4.05
C LEU A 192 -15.53 -17.45 4.53
N THR A 193 -16.10 -16.49 5.26
CA THR A 193 -17.49 -16.53 5.73
C THR A 193 -18.39 -15.76 4.76
N GLN A 194 -19.53 -16.36 4.39
CA GLN A 194 -20.60 -15.66 3.66
C GLN A 194 -21.39 -14.77 4.65
N LYS A 195 -20.75 -13.77 5.26
CA LYS A 195 -21.50 -12.78 6.04
C LYS A 195 -22.10 -11.73 5.09
N GLU A 196 -23.36 -11.41 5.32
CA GLU A 196 -23.99 -10.23 4.71
C GLU A 196 -23.23 -8.97 5.13
N GLU A 197 -23.14 -8.00 4.22
CA GLU A 197 -22.51 -6.72 4.50
C GLU A 197 -23.51 -5.86 5.27
N HIS A 198 -23.22 -5.57 6.54
CA HIS A 198 -24.05 -4.71 7.40
C HIS A 198 -23.31 -3.38 7.62
N PHE A 199 -24.08 -2.31 7.52
CA PHE A 199 -23.64 -0.96 7.84
C PHE A 199 -24.46 -0.47 9.04
N ALA A 200 -23.78 0.06 10.06
CA ALA A 200 -24.41 0.63 11.24
C ALA A 200 -25.16 1.94 10.92
#